data_7964f4e4db581844c0e6e34c52756282
#
_entry.id   7964f4e4db581844c0e6e34c52756282
#
_cell.length_a   1.000
_cell.length_b   1.000
_cell.length_c   1.000
_cell.angle_alpha   90.00
_cell.angle_beta   90.00
_cell.angle_gamma   90.00
#
_symmetry.space_group_name_H-M   'P 1'
#
loop_
_entity.id
_entity.type
_entity.pdbx_description
1 polymer ?
#
loop_
_entity_poly.entity_id
_entity_poly.type
_entity_poly.pdbx_seq_one_letter_code
_entity_poly.pdbx_strand_id
1 'polypeptide(L)'
;MDLSKLTGHIWLDGEMVPWQEARVHVLTHTFHYGLGVFEGVRAYKTPDCTSIFRLKEHTDRLFRSAHILRMDMPYDKETLSAAQREVVRANGLDEAYIRPMCFLGSEGMGLRADNLKTHVMVASWAWPSYMDPEARDRGIRIATSSYTRHHVNITMCKAKANGNYINSILALREAMDAGFEEALLLDNEGYVAEGSGENFFLVRDGVLYTPELTSCLEGITRDSILRIAADQGLTVKEKRITRDEVYVADEAFFTGTAAEVVPIRELDNRMIGSGTRGPITEKLQSIYFEAVRGEQSQYAEWLAPVAD
;
A
#
# COMPACT_ATOMS: atom_id res chain seq x y z
N MET A 1 -11.52 -10.80 9.79
CA MET A 1 -10.51 -11.63 10.51
C MET A 1 -10.18 -10.95 11.83
N ASP A 2 -10.12 -11.70 12.94
CA ASP A 2 -9.72 -11.16 14.25
C ASP A 2 -8.23 -11.49 14.49
N LEU A 3 -7.37 -10.51 14.24
CA LEU A 3 -5.91 -10.65 14.37
C LEU A 3 -5.47 -10.94 15.81
N SER A 4 -6.28 -10.58 16.82
CA SER A 4 -5.95 -10.83 18.23
C SER A 4 -5.98 -12.32 18.60
N LYS A 5 -6.63 -13.15 17.78
CA LYS A 5 -6.76 -14.60 17.97
C LYS A 5 -5.80 -15.44 17.14
N LEU A 6 -4.95 -14.79 16.33
CA LEU A 6 -3.95 -15.51 15.57
C LEU A 6 -2.91 -16.14 16.48
N THR A 7 -2.32 -17.22 16.01
CA THR A 7 -1.20 -17.92 16.62
C THR A 7 0.01 -17.85 15.70
N GLY A 8 1.18 -18.19 16.19
CA GLY A 8 2.43 -18.13 15.48
C GLY A 8 3.39 -17.13 16.11
N HIS A 9 4.20 -16.48 15.31
CA HIS A 9 5.28 -15.62 15.77
C HIS A 9 5.26 -14.25 15.09
N ILE A 10 5.75 -13.25 15.82
CA ILE A 10 6.06 -11.90 15.35
C ILE A 10 7.54 -11.67 15.60
N TRP A 11 8.25 -11.11 14.65
CA TRP A 11 9.60 -10.62 14.89
C TRP A 11 9.49 -9.24 15.57
N LEU A 12 10.05 -9.10 16.76
CA LEU A 12 10.03 -7.87 17.56
C LEU A 12 11.41 -7.61 18.13
N ASP A 13 12.01 -6.48 17.77
CA ASP A 13 13.31 -5.99 18.28
C ASP A 13 14.45 -7.03 18.23
N GLY A 14 14.51 -7.81 17.15
CA GLY A 14 15.58 -8.80 16.95
C GLY A 14 15.20 -10.23 17.30
N GLU A 15 14.04 -10.46 17.89
CA GLU A 15 13.62 -11.76 18.39
C GLU A 15 12.29 -12.22 17.78
N MET A 16 12.15 -13.53 17.58
CA MET A 16 10.87 -14.15 17.23
C MET A 16 10.09 -14.43 18.52
N VAL A 17 9.05 -13.65 18.78
CA VAL A 17 8.20 -13.80 19.96
C VAL A 17 6.87 -14.45 19.60
N PRO A 18 6.27 -15.24 20.50
CA PRO A 18 4.90 -15.77 20.28
C PRO A 18 3.92 -14.63 20.04
N TRP A 19 2.96 -14.84 19.13
CA TRP A 19 2.00 -13.80 18.70
C TRP A 19 1.32 -13.07 19.88
N GLN A 20 0.92 -13.81 20.92
CA GLN A 20 0.21 -13.27 22.08
C GLN A 20 1.13 -12.52 23.07
N GLU A 21 2.44 -12.67 22.94
CA GLU A 21 3.46 -12.02 23.77
C GLU A 21 4.01 -10.75 23.16
N ALA A 22 3.76 -10.49 21.87
CA ALA A 22 4.14 -9.25 21.21
C ALA A 22 3.33 -8.06 21.75
N ARG A 23 3.79 -7.49 22.86
CA ARG A 23 3.10 -6.44 23.62
C ARG A 23 3.95 -5.20 23.73
N VAL A 24 3.29 -4.05 23.75
CA VAL A 24 3.92 -2.74 23.98
C VAL A 24 3.24 -2.04 25.15
N HIS A 25 3.97 -1.12 25.78
CA HIS A 25 3.43 -0.35 26.90
C HIS A 25 2.36 0.65 26.42
N VAL A 26 1.32 0.88 27.21
CA VAL A 26 0.22 1.82 26.85
C VAL A 26 0.69 3.27 26.67
N LEU A 27 1.83 3.65 27.25
CA LEU A 27 2.46 4.97 27.07
C LEU A 27 3.46 4.98 25.91
N THR A 28 3.42 4.00 25.00
CA THR A 28 4.19 4.02 23.76
C THR A 28 3.92 5.31 22.98
N HIS A 29 4.96 6.11 22.75
CA HIS A 29 4.87 7.46 22.18
C HIS A 29 4.11 7.50 20.86
N THR A 30 4.36 6.52 19.97
CA THR A 30 3.64 6.42 18.69
C THR A 30 2.13 6.31 18.86
N PHE A 31 1.61 5.69 19.91
CA PHE A 31 0.16 5.61 20.16
C PHE A 31 -0.46 6.96 20.49
N HIS A 32 0.30 7.84 21.14
CA HIS A 32 -0.19 9.16 21.55
C HIS A 32 -0.02 10.22 20.48
N TYR A 33 1.03 10.13 19.66
CA TYR A 33 1.42 11.21 18.74
C TYR A 33 1.46 10.80 17.27
N GLY A 34 1.26 9.52 16.95
CA GLY A 34 1.21 9.03 15.58
C GLY A 34 2.55 8.98 14.83
N LEU A 35 3.67 9.29 15.49
CA LEU A 35 4.99 9.25 14.89
C LEU A 35 5.52 7.80 14.84
N GLY A 36 5.32 7.18 13.71
CA GLY A 36 5.76 5.85 13.34
C GLY A 36 5.66 5.69 11.83
N VAL A 37 6.33 4.68 11.29
CA VAL A 37 6.32 4.35 9.86
C VAL A 37 6.10 2.86 9.67
N PHE A 38 5.43 2.48 8.58
CA PHE A 38 5.16 1.08 8.31
C PHE A 38 5.18 0.76 6.82
N GLU A 39 5.23 -0.52 6.52
CA GLU A 39 5.00 -1.04 5.20
C GLU A 39 3.84 -2.04 5.16
N GLY A 40 3.29 -2.21 3.98
CA GLY A 40 2.47 -3.35 3.63
C GLY A 40 3.17 -4.07 2.50
N VAL A 41 3.48 -5.34 2.69
CA VAL A 41 4.20 -6.17 1.74
C VAL A 41 3.41 -7.46 1.52
N ARG A 42 3.46 -8.05 0.35
CA ARG A 42 2.79 -9.34 0.12
C ARG A 42 3.76 -10.40 -0.31
N ALA A 43 3.52 -11.60 0.20
CA ALA A 43 4.11 -12.82 -0.31
C ALA A 43 3.05 -13.61 -1.07
N TYR A 44 3.45 -14.21 -2.18
CA TYR A 44 2.60 -14.99 -3.06
C TYR A 44 3.18 -16.39 -3.26
N LYS A 45 2.30 -17.37 -3.42
CA LYS A 45 2.67 -18.69 -3.86
C LYS A 45 3.08 -18.63 -5.32
N THR A 46 4.32 -19.05 -5.59
CA THR A 46 4.84 -19.24 -6.94
C THR A 46 4.98 -20.73 -7.24
N PRO A 47 5.27 -21.16 -8.48
CA PRO A 47 5.44 -22.59 -8.80
C PRO A 47 6.50 -23.29 -7.95
N ASP A 48 7.57 -22.58 -7.60
CA ASP A 48 8.73 -23.17 -6.91
C ASP A 48 8.67 -23.00 -5.38
N CYS A 49 8.16 -21.87 -4.90
CA CYS A 49 8.17 -21.52 -3.47
C CYS A 49 7.22 -20.35 -3.15
N THR A 50 7.14 -19.97 -1.90
CA THR A 50 6.57 -18.66 -1.51
C THR A 50 7.60 -17.55 -1.75
N SER A 51 7.21 -16.48 -2.44
CA SER A 51 8.08 -15.34 -2.74
C SER A 51 7.46 -14.02 -2.33
N ILE A 52 8.27 -13.13 -1.75
CA ILE A 52 7.86 -11.78 -1.36
C ILE A 52 8.03 -10.86 -2.56
N PHE A 53 6.94 -10.19 -2.95
CA PHE A 53 6.93 -9.26 -4.08
C PHE A 53 7.57 -7.93 -3.71
N ARG A 54 8.60 -7.51 -4.48
CA ARG A 54 9.31 -6.22 -4.34
C ARG A 54 9.84 -5.98 -2.91
N LEU A 55 10.32 -7.02 -2.24
CA LEU A 55 10.84 -6.96 -0.87
C LEU A 55 11.87 -5.84 -0.68
N LYS A 56 12.81 -5.73 -1.62
CA LYS A 56 13.88 -4.72 -1.55
C LYS A 56 13.30 -3.30 -1.55
N GLU A 57 12.40 -3.00 -2.47
CA GLU A 57 11.83 -1.66 -2.64
C GLU A 57 10.93 -1.28 -1.46
N HIS A 58 10.19 -2.23 -0.90
CA HIS A 58 9.41 -2.02 0.33
C HIS A 58 10.33 -1.74 1.52
N THR A 59 11.39 -2.51 1.68
CA THR A 59 12.39 -2.27 2.74
C THR A 59 13.06 -0.90 2.55
N ASP A 60 13.48 -0.56 1.33
CA ASP A 60 14.06 0.74 1.02
C ASP A 60 13.10 1.90 1.35
N ARG A 61 11.80 1.74 1.05
CA ARG A 61 10.80 2.78 1.34
C ARG A 61 10.53 2.91 2.85
N LEU A 62 10.56 1.83 3.61
CA LEU A 62 10.48 1.89 5.08
C LEU A 62 11.62 2.73 5.65
N PHE A 63 12.85 2.50 5.20
CA PHE A 63 14.01 3.29 5.64
C PHE A 63 13.93 4.75 5.20
N ARG A 64 13.47 5.04 3.97
CA ARG A 64 13.24 6.42 3.53
C ARG A 64 12.17 7.11 4.39
N SER A 65 11.08 6.41 4.69
CA SER A 65 10.02 6.94 5.55
C SER A 65 10.53 7.27 6.96
N ALA A 66 11.32 6.38 7.56
CA ALA A 66 11.97 6.62 8.86
C ALA A 66 12.93 7.83 8.80
N HIS A 67 13.76 7.92 7.76
CA HIS A 67 14.69 9.03 7.56
C HIS A 67 13.96 10.38 7.45
N ILE A 68 12.87 10.45 6.66
CA ILE A 68 12.05 11.67 6.51
C ILE A 68 11.51 12.13 7.87
N LEU A 69 11.11 11.19 8.73
CA LEU A 69 10.57 11.49 10.06
C LEU A 69 11.64 11.55 11.16
N ARG A 70 12.92 11.48 10.79
CA ARG A 70 14.06 11.52 11.71
C ARG A 70 14.02 10.43 12.78
N MET A 71 13.57 9.23 12.37
CA MET A 71 13.60 8.04 13.21
C MET A 71 14.88 7.25 12.90
N ASP A 72 15.71 7.02 13.90
CA ASP A 72 16.91 6.22 13.78
C ASP A 72 16.55 4.73 13.71
N MET A 73 16.96 4.06 12.64
CA MET A 73 16.69 2.64 12.44
C MET A 73 17.74 1.80 13.18
N PRO A 74 17.32 0.95 14.14
CA PRO A 74 18.27 0.16 14.94
C PRO A 74 18.83 -1.07 14.22
N TYR A 75 18.31 -1.38 13.04
CA TYR A 75 18.72 -2.52 12.21
C TYR A 75 19.04 -2.05 10.80
N ASP A 76 19.84 -2.82 10.07
CA ASP A 76 20.09 -2.62 8.66
C ASP A 76 18.98 -3.23 7.77
N LYS A 77 19.07 -2.97 6.47
CA LYS A 77 18.08 -3.45 5.49
C LYS A 77 18.13 -4.96 5.30
N GLU A 78 19.30 -5.54 5.41
CA GLU A 78 19.55 -6.98 5.30
C GLU A 78 18.84 -7.72 6.43
N THR A 79 19.02 -7.26 7.66
CA THR A 79 18.32 -7.79 8.85
C THR A 79 16.82 -7.70 8.71
N LEU A 80 16.28 -6.56 8.27
CA LEU A 80 14.83 -6.42 8.10
C LEU A 80 14.27 -7.24 6.92
N SER A 81 15.04 -7.42 5.86
CA SER A 81 14.65 -8.29 4.76
C SER A 81 14.64 -9.76 5.20
N ALA A 82 15.62 -10.18 6.01
CA ALA A 82 15.66 -11.52 6.61
C ALA A 82 14.49 -11.72 7.58
N ALA A 83 14.19 -10.75 8.44
CA ALA A 83 13.05 -10.81 9.36
C ALA A 83 11.71 -10.97 8.64
N GLN A 84 11.51 -10.28 7.50
CA GLN A 84 10.30 -10.42 6.69
C GLN A 84 10.16 -11.83 6.09
N ARG A 85 11.25 -12.45 5.63
CA ARG A 85 11.24 -13.86 5.19
C ARG A 85 10.95 -14.80 6.36
N GLU A 86 11.63 -14.56 7.48
CA GLU A 86 11.54 -15.42 8.66
C GLU A 86 10.11 -15.50 9.23
N VAL A 87 9.40 -14.37 9.33
CA VAL A 87 8.02 -14.40 9.84
C VAL A 87 7.06 -15.15 8.93
N VAL A 88 7.26 -15.11 7.61
CA VAL A 88 6.45 -15.89 6.65
C VAL A 88 6.75 -17.37 6.81
N ARG A 89 8.03 -17.73 6.87
CA ARG A 89 8.50 -19.11 7.04
C ARG A 89 8.04 -19.72 8.36
N ALA A 90 8.27 -19.01 9.48
CA ALA A 90 7.95 -19.48 10.82
C ALA A 90 6.43 -19.64 11.04
N ASN A 91 5.61 -18.88 10.33
CA ASN A 91 4.15 -18.97 10.38
C ASN A 91 3.58 -19.94 9.32
N GLY A 92 4.41 -20.59 8.50
CA GLY A 92 4.00 -21.58 7.51
C GLY A 92 3.03 -21.04 6.46
N LEU A 93 3.23 -19.81 5.99
CA LEU A 93 2.29 -19.13 5.10
C LEU A 93 2.73 -19.27 3.64
N ASP A 94 1.86 -19.85 2.81
CA ASP A 94 2.02 -19.90 1.35
C ASP A 94 1.77 -18.52 0.70
N GLU A 95 0.76 -17.80 1.20
CA GLU A 95 0.47 -16.43 0.82
C GLU A 95 0.29 -15.59 2.09
N ALA A 96 0.87 -14.40 2.12
CA ALA A 96 0.88 -13.57 3.32
C ALA A 96 0.79 -12.08 3.03
N TYR A 97 0.14 -11.38 3.94
CA TYR A 97 0.38 -9.96 4.14
C TYR A 97 1.43 -9.79 5.23
N ILE A 98 2.43 -8.97 5.00
CA ILE A 98 3.55 -8.70 5.90
C ILE A 98 3.48 -7.22 6.30
N ARG A 99 3.59 -6.96 7.60
CA ARG A 99 3.55 -5.63 8.19
C ARG A 99 4.84 -5.33 8.96
N PRO A 100 5.89 -4.83 8.29
CA PRO A 100 6.99 -4.19 8.99
C PRO A 100 6.54 -2.82 9.51
N MET A 101 6.93 -2.48 10.73
CA MET A 101 6.62 -1.19 11.34
C MET A 101 7.76 -0.75 12.27
N CYS A 102 8.06 0.54 12.22
CA CYS A 102 8.97 1.19 13.18
C CYS A 102 8.17 2.18 14.00
N PHE A 103 8.34 2.14 15.32
CA PHE A 103 7.60 2.97 16.25
C PHE A 103 8.49 3.44 17.40
N LEU A 104 8.12 4.54 18.04
CA LEU A 104 8.82 5.09 19.19
C LEU A 104 8.26 4.53 20.48
N GLY A 105 9.15 4.14 21.40
CA GLY A 105 8.84 3.47 22.64
C GLY A 105 8.20 4.34 23.72
N SER A 106 8.35 3.95 24.98
CA SER A 106 7.68 4.57 26.13
C SER A 106 8.65 5.26 27.10
N GLU A 107 9.88 5.54 26.66
CA GLU A 107 10.92 6.12 27.50
C GLU A 107 10.69 7.61 27.82
N GLY A 108 9.75 8.26 27.15
CA GLY A 108 9.38 9.65 27.36
C GLY A 108 8.04 10.01 26.74
N MET A 109 7.53 11.18 27.12
CA MET A 109 6.28 11.76 26.62
C MET A 109 6.50 13.20 26.18
N GLY A 110 5.61 13.68 25.31
CA GLY A 110 5.66 15.06 24.81
C GLY A 110 6.37 15.18 23.46
N LEU A 111 6.24 16.35 22.84
CA LEU A 111 6.71 16.58 21.47
C LEU A 111 8.24 16.60 21.33
N ARG A 112 8.94 16.87 22.42
CA ARG A 112 10.40 16.97 22.42
C ARG A 112 11.10 15.62 22.63
N ALA A 113 10.54 14.64 23.18
CA ALA A 113 10.97 13.25 23.41
C ALA A 113 12.39 12.86 22.90
N ASP A 114 13.42 13.41 23.51
CA ASP A 114 14.81 13.30 23.02
C ASP A 114 15.45 11.91 23.27
N ASN A 115 14.85 11.05 24.10
CA ASN A 115 15.44 9.77 24.55
C ASN A 115 14.61 8.54 24.15
N LEU A 116 13.70 8.69 23.19
CA LEU A 116 12.86 7.58 22.75
C LEU A 116 13.68 6.55 21.96
N LYS A 117 13.48 5.29 22.27
CA LYS A 117 14.01 4.20 21.46
C LYS A 117 13.09 3.94 20.25
N THR A 118 13.71 3.68 19.11
CA THR A 118 12.99 3.14 17.96
C THR A 118 12.88 1.63 18.13
N HIS A 119 11.66 1.14 18.13
CA HIS A 119 11.34 -0.28 18.11
C HIS A 119 10.97 -0.69 16.69
N VAL A 120 11.22 -1.94 16.34
CA VAL A 120 10.86 -2.49 15.03
C VAL A 120 10.15 -3.80 15.21
N MET A 121 9.02 -3.95 14.54
CA MET A 121 8.30 -5.23 14.47
C MET A 121 8.04 -5.63 13.03
N VAL A 122 7.97 -6.94 12.79
CA VAL A 122 7.48 -7.54 11.55
C VAL A 122 6.47 -8.63 11.89
N ALA A 123 5.23 -8.45 11.46
CA ALA A 123 4.19 -9.47 11.59
C ALA A 123 3.77 -9.97 10.19
N SER A 124 3.32 -11.22 10.11
CA SER A 124 2.73 -11.77 8.88
C SER A 124 1.51 -12.63 9.19
N TRP A 125 0.52 -12.56 8.30
CA TRP A 125 -0.70 -13.36 8.41
C TRP A 125 -1.28 -13.67 7.04
N ALA A 126 -2.03 -14.77 6.95
CA ALA A 126 -2.78 -15.06 5.76
C ALA A 126 -3.84 -13.98 5.53
N TRP A 127 -3.80 -13.34 4.39
CA TRP A 127 -4.80 -12.35 4.01
C TRP A 127 -5.37 -12.71 2.65
N PRO A 128 -6.59 -13.24 2.59
CA PRO A 128 -7.32 -13.34 1.34
C PRO A 128 -7.52 -11.93 0.77
N SER A 129 -7.88 -11.80 -0.48
CA SER A 129 -8.04 -10.51 -1.16
C SER A 129 -8.65 -9.43 -0.24
N TYR A 130 -8.08 -8.22 -0.24
CA TYR A 130 -8.61 -7.05 0.48
C TYR A 130 -9.99 -6.65 -0.03
N MET A 131 -10.19 -6.80 -1.33
CA MET A 131 -11.45 -6.53 -2.02
C MET A 131 -12.25 -7.81 -2.26
N ASP A 132 -13.55 -7.67 -2.37
CA ASP A 132 -14.43 -8.73 -2.86
C ASP A 132 -13.90 -9.29 -4.19
N PRO A 133 -13.75 -10.61 -4.34
CA PRO A 133 -13.31 -11.22 -5.60
C PRO A 133 -14.11 -10.75 -6.82
N GLU A 134 -15.41 -10.49 -6.69
CA GLU A 134 -16.25 -9.94 -7.77
C GLU A 134 -15.85 -8.51 -8.15
N ALA A 135 -15.33 -7.72 -7.22
CA ALA A 135 -14.87 -6.36 -7.48
C ALA A 135 -13.69 -6.32 -8.46
N ARG A 136 -12.90 -7.40 -8.53
CA ARG A 136 -11.78 -7.55 -9.47
C ARG A 136 -12.21 -7.46 -10.94
N ASP A 137 -13.38 -7.99 -11.24
CA ASP A 137 -13.93 -8.03 -12.62
C ASP A 137 -14.98 -6.96 -12.84
N ARG A 138 -15.88 -6.79 -11.89
CA ARG A 138 -16.96 -5.80 -11.94
C ARG A 138 -16.45 -4.36 -11.86
N GLY A 139 -15.41 -4.11 -11.07
CA GLY A 139 -14.99 -2.79 -10.65
C GLY A 139 -15.80 -2.26 -9.46
N ILE A 140 -15.23 -1.27 -8.77
CA ILE A 140 -15.80 -0.64 -7.57
C ILE A 140 -16.44 0.72 -7.89
N ARG A 141 -17.34 1.16 -7.00
CA ARG A 141 -17.92 2.50 -6.99
C ARG A 141 -17.15 3.36 -6.01
N ILE A 142 -16.72 4.54 -6.45
CA ILE A 142 -15.95 5.45 -5.60
C ILE A 142 -16.62 6.82 -5.51
N ALA A 143 -16.34 7.55 -4.43
CA ALA A 143 -16.78 8.92 -4.25
C ALA A 143 -15.61 9.86 -4.06
N THR A 144 -15.72 11.07 -4.62
CA THR A 144 -14.80 12.17 -4.28
C THR A 144 -15.05 12.57 -2.83
N SER A 145 -14.04 12.44 -1.98
CA SER A 145 -14.14 12.83 -0.57
C SER A 145 -14.22 14.35 -0.39
N SER A 146 -14.94 14.78 0.63
CA SER A 146 -14.87 16.17 1.09
C SER A 146 -13.56 16.49 1.82
N TYR A 147 -12.85 15.46 2.30
CA TYR A 147 -11.52 15.59 2.87
C TYR A 147 -10.47 15.74 1.78
N THR A 148 -9.70 16.82 1.86
CA THR A 148 -8.55 17.04 0.98
C THR A 148 -7.37 16.19 1.45
N ARG A 149 -6.59 15.64 0.52
CA ARG A 149 -5.31 15.00 0.84
C ARG A 149 -4.41 16.02 1.52
N HIS A 150 -3.77 15.63 2.61
CA HIS A 150 -2.95 16.56 3.38
C HIS A 150 -1.93 17.28 2.49
N HIS A 151 -1.79 18.57 2.69
CA HIS A 151 -0.83 19.40 1.97
C HIS A 151 0.59 18.88 2.17
N VAL A 152 1.40 18.94 1.13
CA VAL A 152 2.78 18.39 1.10
C VAL A 152 3.70 18.91 2.21
N ASN A 153 3.36 20.06 2.80
CA ASN A 153 4.10 20.67 3.90
C ASN A 153 3.32 20.68 5.24
N ILE A 154 2.31 19.82 5.41
CA ILE A 154 1.64 19.57 6.70
C ILE A 154 2.22 18.31 7.34
N THR A 155 2.12 17.19 6.61
CA THR A 155 2.77 15.93 6.94
C THR A 155 3.45 15.41 5.68
N MET A 156 4.57 14.72 5.83
CA MET A 156 5.40 14.30 4.68
C MET A 156 4.73 13.16 3.92
N CYS A 157 4.08 13.44 2.76
CA CYS A 157 3.34 12.45 1.98
C CYS A 157 4.23 11.35 1.34
N LYS A 158 5.56 11.57 1.25
CA LYS A 158 6.51 10.54 0.83
C LYS A 158 6.89 9.56 1.94
N ALA A 159 6.57 9.87 3.18
CA ALA A 159 6.71 8.96 4.30
C ALA A 159 5.40 8.15 4.48
N LYS A 160 5.50 6.83 4.50
CA LYS A 160 4.38 5.96 4.85
C LYS A 160 4.20 5.96 6.37
N ALA A 161 3.72 7.10 6.88
CA ALA A 161 3.63 7.42 8.31
C ALA A 161 2.26 7.04 8.89
N ASN A 162 2.25 6.53 10.12
CA ASN A 162 1.01 6.15 10.83
C ASN A 162 0.01 7.30 10.91
N GLY A 163 0.47 8.50 11.27
CA GLY A 163 -0.38 9.68 11.42
C GLY A 163 -1.08 10.12 10.14
N ASN A 164 -0.50 9.86 8.96
CA ASN A 164 -1.10 10.22 7.67
C ASN A 164 -2.40 9.45 7.40
N TYR A 165 -2.55 8.25 7.99
CA TYR A 165 -3.72 7.39 7.76
C TYR A 165 -5.00 7.86 8.45
N ILE A 166 -4.93 8.84 9.35
CA ILE A 166 -6.15 9.48 9.88
C ILE A 166 -6.95 10.12 8.74
N ASN A 167 -6.27 10.85 7.83
CA ASN A 167 -6.89 11.44 6.65
C ASN A 167 -7.51 10.37 5.72
N SER A 168 -6.79 9.28 5.47
CA SER A 168 -7.27 8.14 4.69
C SER A 168 -8.53 7.48 5.28
N ILE A 169 -8.52 7.23 6.60
CA ILE A 169 -9.64 6.59 7.30
C ILE A 169 -10.89 7.49 7.29
N LEU A 170 -10.74 8.79 7.47
CA LEU A 170 -11.86 9.73 7.43
C LEU A 170 -12.49 9.77 6.04
N ALA A 171 -11.68 9.86 4.99
CA ALA A 171 -12.16 9.86 3.61
C ALA A 171 -12.87 8.55 3.23
N LEU A 172 -12.28 7.40 3.60
CA LEU A 172 -12.90 6.11 3.33
C LEU A 172 -14.24 5.93 4.06
N ARG A 173 -14.31 6.31 5.34
CA ARG A 173 -15.56 6.23 6.11
C ARG A 173 -16.66 7.10 5.51
N GLU A 174 -16.33 8.33 5.12
CA GLU A 174 -17.28 9.22 4.44
C GLU A 174 -17.84 8.56 3.16
N ALA A 175 -16.99 7.97 2.32
CA ALA A 175 -17.41 7.27 1.13
C ALA A 175 -18.29 6.06 1.44
N MET A 176 -17.92 5.26 2.44
CA MET A 176 -18.69 4.08 2.87
C MET A 176 -20.06 4.47 3.44
N ASP A 177 -20.15 5.53 4.24
CA ASP A 177 -21.41 6.04 4.79
C ASP A 177 -22.35 6.55 3.68
N ALA A 178 -21.77 7.01 2.56
CA ALA A 178 -22.52 7.41 1.35
C ALA A 178 -22.82 6.22 0.41
N GLY A 179 -22.46 4.98 0.76
CA GLY A 179 -22.75 3.76 -0.01
C GLY A 179 -21.77 3.48 -1.15
N PHE A 180 -20.57 4.03 -1.10
CA PHE A 180 -19.46 3.75 -2.02
C PHE A 180 -18.46 2.77 -1.39
N GLU A 181 -17.58 2.21 -2.19
CA GLU A 181 -16.62 1.18 -1.77
C GLU A 181 -15.25 1.76 -1.45
N GLU A 182 -14.89 2.94 -2.00
CA GLU A 182 -13.63 3.62 -1.78
C GLU A 182 -13.77 5.14 -2.03
N ALA A 183 -12.80 5.92 -1.54
CA ALA A 183 -12.72 7.37 -1.70
C ALA A 183 -11.67 7.76 -2.73
N LEU A 184 -11.96 8.81 -3.50
CA LEU A 184 -10.98 9.54 -4.29
C LEU A 184 -10.67 10.85 -3.58
N LEU A 185 -9.40 11.06 -3.19
CA LEU A 185 -8.97 12.30 -2.56
C LEU A 185 -8.39 13.25 -3.61
N LEU A 186 -8.79 14.51 -3.52
CA LEU A 186 -8.16 15.61 -4.25
C LEU A 186 -7.08 16.26 -3.39
N ASP A 187 -6.08 16.83 -4.02
CA ASP A 187 -5.10 17.67 -3.33
C ASP A 187 -5.70 19.05 -2.97
N ASN A 188 -4.91 19.90 -2.33
CA ASN A 188 -5.34 21.22 -1.90
C ASN A 188 -5.58 22.22 -3.05
N GLU A 189 -5.19 21.90 -4.27
CA GLU A 189 -5.46 22.67 -5.48
C GLU A 189 -6.64 22.11 -6.29
N GLY A 190 -7.25 20.99 -5.82
CA GLY A 190 -8.42 20.37 -6.43
C GLY A 190 -8.12 19.33 -7.51
N TYR A 191 -6.86 18.89 -7.65
CA TYR A 191 -6.48 17.82 -8.56
C TYR A 191 -6.53 16.46 -7.87
N VAL A 192 -6.76 15.41 -8.64
CA VAL A 192 -6.75 14.02 -8.14
C VAL A 192 -5.37 13.70 -7.56
N ALA A 193 -5.34 13.25 -6.32
CA ALA A 193 -4.13 12.82 -5.65
C ALA A 193 -4.02 11.29 -5.66
N GLU A 194 -4.85 10.62 -4.90
CA GLU A 194 -4.83 9.15 -4.73
C GLU A 194 -6.14 8.68 -4.08
N GLY A 195 -6.35 7.36 -3.93
CA GLY A 195 -7.40 6.79 -3.09
C GLY A 195 -7.07 6.91 -1.60
N SER A 196 -7.83 6.24 -0.73
CA SER A 196 -7.54 6.24 0.71
C SER A 196 -6.23 5.52 1.03
N GLY A 197 -5.87 4.48 0.30
CA GLY A 197 -4.64 3.71 0.43
C GLY A 197 -4.01 3.25 -0.89
N GLU A 198 -4.46 3.77 -2.02
CA GLU A 198 -4.13 3.33 -3.38
C GLU A 198 -3.77 4.50 -4.29
N ASN A 199 -2.87 4.28 -5.25
CA ASN A 199 -2.61 5.24 -6.33
C ASN A 199 -3.65 5.09 -7.45
N PHE A 200 -3.94 6.20 -8.11
CA PHE A 200 -4.97 6.31 -9.13
C PHE A 200 -4.41 6.29 -10.56
N PHE A 201 -5.13 5.63 -11.46
CA PHE A 201 -4.90 5.63 -12.90
C PHE A 201 -6.19 5.82 -13.67
N LEU A 202 -6.12 6.43 -14.84
CA LEU A 202 -7.19 6.44 -15.82
C LEU A 202 -6.66 6.18 -17.24
N VAL A 203 -7.53 5.70 -18.10
CA VAL A 203 -7.27 5.55 -19.54
C VAL A 203 -8.17 6.50 -20.30
N ARG A 204 -7.61 7.20 -21.28
CA ARG A 204 -8.36 8.01 -22.23
C ARG A 204 -7.72 7.93 -23.62
N ASP A 205 -8.53 7.60 -24.63
CA ASP A 205 -8.06 7.48 -26.02
C ASP A 205 -6.84 6.56 -26.17
N GLY A 206 -6.80 5.45 -25.42
CA GLY A 206 -5.70 4.47 -25.41
C GLY A 206 -4.43 4.92 -24.68
N VAL A 207 -4.42 6.09 -24.05
CA VAL A 207 -3.28 6.60 -23.25
C VAL A 207 -3.58 6.38 -21.77
N LEU A 208 -2.60 5.84 -21.04
CA LEU A 208 -2.64 5.67 -19.59
C LEU A 208 -2.15 6.93 -18.89
N TYR A 209 -2.96 7.46 -17.99
CA TYR A 209 -2.63 8.63 -17.17
C TYR A 209 -2.62 8.28 -15.70
N THR A 210 -1.73 8.93 -14.94
CA THR A 210 -1.69 8.86 -13.48
C THR A 210 -1.28 10.21 -12.91
N PRO A 211 -1.71 10.58 -11.69
CA PRO A 211 -1.26 11.81 -11.06
C PRO A 211 0.27 11.86 -10.92
N GLU A 212 0.84 13.04 -11.07
CA GLU A 212 2.23 13.29 -10.72
C GLU A 212 2.44 13.06 -9.20
N LEU A 213 3.64 12.63 -8.84
CA LEU A 213 3.94 12.26 -7.45
C LEU A 213 4.15 13.47 -6.52
N THR A 214 3.30 14.48 -6.58
CA THR A 214 3.40 15.66 -5.70
C THR A 214 2.72 15.41 -4.37
N SER A 215 1.44 15.04 -4.37
CA SER A 215 0.59 14.95 -3.19
C SER A 215 0.22 13.51 -2.80
N CYS A 216 0.91 12.51 -3.32
CA CYS A 216 0.63 11.09 -3.08
C CYS A 216 1.89 10.30 -2.72
N LEU A 217 1.69 9.10 -2.20
CA LEU A 217 2.77 8.17 -1.91
C LEU A 217 3.34 7.59 -3.21
N GLU A 218 4.65 7.38 -3.24
CA GLU A 218 5.34 6.63 -4.31
C GLU A 218 5.00 5.14 -4.20
N GLY A 219 3.88 4.74 -4.84
CA GLY A 219 3.38 3.37 -4.76
C GLY A 219 4.26 2.37 -5.50
N ILE A 220 4.60 1.26 -4.86
CA ILE A 220 5.41 0.19 -5.48
C ILE A 220 4.56 -0.58 -6.49
N THR A 221 3.29 -0.81 -6.23
CA THR A 221 2.37 -1.38 -7.23
C THR A 221 2.17 -0.42 -8.40
N ARG A 222 2.06 0.91 -8.15
CA ARG A 222 2.05 1.93 -9.20
C ARG A 222 3.28 1.82 -10.10
N ASP A 223 4.47 1.76 -9.51
CA ASP A 223 5.73 1.60 -10.25
C ASP A 223 5.74 0.30 -11.10
N SER A 224 5.24 -0.80 -10.55
CA SER A 224 5.13 -2.05 -11.27
C SER A 224 4.18 -1.95 -12.47
N ILE A 225 3.03 -1.29 -12.33
CA ILE A 225 2.08 -1.06 -13.44
C ILE A 225 2.68 -0.13 -14.49
N LEU A 226 3.42 0.91 -14.12
CA LEU A 226 4.11 1.78 -15.07
C LEU A 226 5.14 1.01 -15.91
N ARG A 227 5.90 0.11 -15.28
CA ARG A 227 6.86 -0.75 -15.99
C ARG A 227 6.15 -1.74 -16.90
N ILE A 228 5.11 -2.42 -16.42
CA ILE A 228 4.31 -3.34 -17.24
C ILE A 228 3.72 -2.58 -18.44
N ALA A 229 3.14 -1.41 -18.23
CA ALA A 229 2.56 -0.60 -19.30
C ALA A 229 3.59 -0.22 -20.37
N ALA A 230 4.81 0.18 -19.96
CA ALA A 230 5.90 0.50 -20.87
C ALA A 230 6.34 -0.74 -21.68
N ASP A 231 6.49 -1.90 -21.02
CA ASP A 231 6.86 -3.16 -21.68
C ASP A 231 5.77 -3.65 -22.65
N GLN A 232 4.52 -3.24 -22.45
CA GLN A 232 3.40 -3.51 -23.37
C GLN A 232 3.22 -2.44 -24.46
N GLY A 233 4.14 -1.46 -24.55
CA GLY A 233 4.10 -0.40 -25.56
C GLY A 233 2.98 0.62 -25.36
N LEU A 234 2.39 0.71 -24.17
CA LEU A 234 1.37 1.71 -23.86
C LEU A 234 2.03 3.08 -23.63
N THR A 235 1.41 4.10 -24.17
CA THR A 235 1.81 5.47 -23.84
C THR A 235 1.33 5.81 -22.44
N VAL A 236 2.27 6.22 -21.56
CA VAL A 236 1.98 6.63 -20.19
C VAL A 236 2.29 8.10 -20.03
N LYS A 237 1.43 8.85 -19.35
CA LYS A 237 1.63 10.25 -19.00
C LYS A 237 1.34 10.51 -17.53
N GLU A 238 2.32 11.04 -16.83
CA GLU A 238 2.15 11.60 -15.49
C GLU A 238 1.77 13.06 -15.61
N LYS A 239 0.62 13.44 -15.03
CA LYS A 239 0.13 14.83 -15.09
C LYS A 239 -0.85 15.11 -13.96
N ARG A 240 -1.15 16.37 -13.71
CA ARG A 240 -2.31 16.76 -12.91
C ARG A 240 -3.58 16.34 -13.63
N ILE A 241 -4.49 15.72 -12.90
CA ILE A 241 -5.78 15.18 -13.39
C ILE A 241 -6.89 15.93 -12.66
N THR A 242 -7.83 16.50 -13.39
CA THR A 242 -9.02 17.11 -12.81
C THR A 242 -10.11 16.06 -12.60
N ARG A 243 -11.05 16.32 -11.68
CA ARG A 243 -12.15 15.40 -11.39
C ARG A 243 -13.05 15.15 -12.59
N ASP A 244 -13.28 16.15 -13.43
CA ASP A 244 -14.10 16.03 -14.65
C ASP A 244 -13.40 15.21 -15.75
N GLU A 245 -12.06 15.16 -15.78
CA GLU A 245 -11.34 14.22 -16.66
C GLU A 245 -11.64 12.76 -16.27
N VAL A 246 -11.79 12.48 -14.97
CA VAL A 246 -12.17 11.13 -14.52
C VAL A 246 -13.58 10.76 -14.98
N TYR A 247 -14.55 11.69 -14.95
CA TYR A 247 -15.93 11.43 -15.41
C TYR A 247 -16.02 11.04 -16.88
N VAL A 248 -15.08 11.48 -17.70
CA VAL A 248 -15.08 11.22 -19.15
C VAL A 248 -13.99 10.21 -19.56
N ALA A 249 -13.36 9.56 -18.61
CA ALA A 249 -12.36 8.53 -18.85
C ALA A 249 -12.99 7.29 -19.49
N ASP A 250 -12.23 6.57 -20.31
CA ASP A 250 -12.65 5.30 -20.90
C ASP A 250 -12.55 4.16 -19.86
N GLU A 251 -11.52 4.23 -19.01
CA GLU A 251 -11.29 3.29 -17.91
C GLU A 251 -10.64 4.03 -16.70
N ALA A 252 -10.81 3.50 -15.50
CA ALA A 252 -10.05 3.93 -14.34
C ALA A 252 -9.79 2.74 -13.41
N PHE A 253 -8.70 2.81 -12.63
CA PHE A 253 -8.37 1.80 -11.65
C PHE A 253 -7.47 2.33 -10.54
N PHE A 254 -7.49 1.63 -9.42
CA PHE A 254 -6.56 1.84 -8.30
C PHE A 254 -5.46 0.79 -8.29
N THR A 255 -4.31 1.15 -7.67
CA THR A 255 -3.18 0.25 -7.43
C THR A 255 -2.65 0.39 -6.01
N GLY A 256 -2.44 -0.73 -5.34
CA GLY A 256 -1.88 -0.76 -3.99
C GLY A 256 -1.46 -2.18 -3.59
N THR A 257 -0.61 -2.33 -2.59
CA THR A 257 -0.16 -3.66 -2.16
C THR A 257 -1.32 -4.50 -1.63
N ALA A 258 -2.23 -3.93 -0.85
CA ALA A 258 -3.39 -4.63 -0.32
C ALA A 258 -4.48 -4.81 -1.38
N ALA A 259 -4.77 -3.76 -2.15
CA ALA A 259 -5.81 -3.73 -3.16
C ALA A 259 -5.36 -4.40 -4.48
N GLU A 260 -4.04 -4.52 -4.72
CA GLU A 260 -3.46 -5.01 -5.97
C GLU A 260 -3.81 -4.07 -7.14
N VAL A 261 -4.61 -4.51 -8.10
CA VAL A 261 -5.14 -3.69 -9.20
C VAL A 261 -6.65 -3.80 -9.17
N VAL A 262 -7.36 -2.70 -8.89
CA VAL A 262 -8.82 -2.70 -8.73
C VAL A 262 -9.46 -1.74 -9.73
N PRO A 263 -10.27 -2.24 -10.67
CA PRO A 263 -11.00 -1.40 -11.61
C PRO A 263 -12.00 -0.48 -10.89
N ILE A 264 -12.21 0.71 -11.43
CA ILE A 264 -13.21 1.67 -10.97
C ILE A 264 -14.27 1.76 -12.07
N ARG A 265 -15.54 1.48 -11.73
CA ARG A 265 -16.64 1.50 -12.67
C ARG A 265 -17.51 2.75 -12.58
N GLU A 266 -17.41 3.47 -11.47
CA GLU A 266 -18.25 4.63 -11.20
C GLU A 266 -17.56 5.61 -10.25
N LEU A 267 -17.65 6.90 -10.53
CA LEU A 267 -17.24 7.98 -9.63
C LEU A 267 -18.43 8.94 -9.43
N ASP A 268 -18.77 9.24 -8.17
CA ASP A 268 -19.81 10.21 -7.80
C ASP A 268 -21.16 9.95 -8.53
N ASN A 269 -21.61 8.68 -8.58
CA ASN A 269 -22.79 8.21 -9.30
C ASN A 269 -22.75 8.46 -10.84
N ARG A 270 -21.54 8.62 -11.41
CA ARG A 270 -21.32 8.70 -12.86
C ARG A 270 -20.52 7.48 -13.31
N MET A 271 -21.08 6.75 -14.25
CA MET A 271 -20.44 5.59 -14.85
C MET A 271 -19.17 6.01 -15.62
N ILE A 272 -18.06 5.29 -15.42
CA ILE A 272 -16.81 5.46 -16.16
C ILE A 272 -16.82 4.45 -17.32
N GLY A 273 -16.57 4.92 -18.54
CA GLY A 273 -16.55 4.09 -19.74
C GLY A 273 -17.81 3.23 -19.88
N SER A 274 -17.62 1.91 -19.94
CA SER A 274 -18.72 0.93 -20.03
C SER A 274 -19.39 0.60 -18.68
N GLY A 275 -18.88 1.12 -17.57
CA GLY A 275 -19.33 0.78 -16.22
C GLY A 275 -18.86 -0.59 -15.71
N THR A 276 -17.79 -1.12 -16.32
CA THR A 276 -17.11 -2.36 -15.93
C THR A 276 -15.62 -2.20 -16.17
N ARG A 277 -14.81 -3.23 -15.77
CA ARG A 277 -13.39 -3.27 -16.10
C ARG A 277 -13.17 -3.14 -17.60
N GLY A 278 -12.36 -2.17 -18.00
CA GLY A 278 -12.00 -1.96 -19.40
C GLY A 278 -10.82 -2.84 -19.86
N PRO A 279 -10.59 -2.96 -21.17
CA PRO A 279 -9.63 -3.91 -21.75
C PRO A 279 -8.15 -3.60 -21.41
N ILE A 280 -7.78 -2.33 -21.26
CA ILE A 280 -6.40 -1.97 -20.87
C ILE A 280 -6.18 -2.29 -19.40
N THR A 281 -7.13 -1.98 -18.54
CA THR A 281 -7.09 -2.35 -17.12
C THR A 281 -7.03 -3.87 -16.96
N GLU A 282 -7.84 -4.63 -17.69
CA GLU A 282 -7.83 -6.10 -17.68
C GLU A 282 -6.46 -6.66 -18.08
N LYS A 283 -5.88 -6.14 -19.15
CA LYS A 283 -4.57 -6.56 -19.63
C LYS A 283 -3.48 -6.30 -18.58
N LEU A 284 -3.40 -5.09 -18.03
CA LEU A 284 -2.41 -4.73 -17.02
C LEU A 284 -2.58 -5.54 -15.73
N GLN A 285 -3.82 -5.74 -15.31
CA GLN A 285 -4.17 -6.54 -14.14
C GLN A 285 -3.76 -7.99 -14.31
N SER A 286 -4.03 -8.62 -15.46
CA SER A 286 -3.65 -10.00 -15.74
C SER A 286 -2.13 -10.20 -15.69
N ILE A 287 -1.37 -9.33 -16.38
CA ILE A 287 0.10 -9.39 -16.38
C ILE A 287 0.66 -9.16 -14.95
N TYR A 288 0.06 -8.25 -14.19
CA TYR A 288 0.45 -8.04 -12.79
C TYR A 288 0.26 -9.31 -11.95
N PHE A 289 -0.90 -9.99 -12.08
CA PHE A 289 -1.15 -11.23 -11.35
C PHE A 289 -0.24 -12.39 -11.78
N GLU A 290 0.09 -12.48 -13.05
CA GLU A 290 1.08 -13.44 -13.54
C GLU A 290 2.48 -13.12 -12.99
N ALA A 291 2.87 -11.83 -12.95
CA ALA A 291 4.16 -11.40 -12.42
C ALA A 291 4.33 -11.73 -10.93
N VAL A 292 3.31 -11.43 -10.08
CA VAL A 292 3.40 -11.71 -8.65
C VAL A 292 3.39 -13.20 -8.32
N ARG A 293 2.89 -14.05 -9.24
CA ARG A 293 2.89 -15.52 -9.13
C ARG A 293 4.11 -16.19 -9.76
N GLY A 294 5.03 -15.41 -10.34
CA GLY A 294 6.24 -15.95 -10.96
C GLY A 294 6.01 -16.58 -12.34
N GLU A 295 4.87 -16.31 -12.97
CA GLU A 295 4.52 -16.85 -14.30
C GLU A 295 5.10 -15.99 -15.44
N GLN A 296 5.68 -14.82 -15.11
CA GLN A 296 6.32 -13.89 -16.04
C GLN A 296 7.82 -13.76 -15.74
N SER A 297 8.66 -14.48 -16.48
CA SER A 297 10.11 -14.53 -16.24
C SER A 297 10.81 -13.17 -16.35
N GLN A 298 10.28 -12.23 -17.15
CA GLN A 298 10.83 -10.89 -17.28
C GLN A 298 10.72 -10.04 -16.01
N TYR A 299 9.88 -10.45 -15.04
CA TYR A 299 9.71 -9.79 -13.74
C TYR A 299 10.18 -10.67 -12.58
N ALA A 300 10.96 -11.72 -12.84
CA ALA A 300 11.47 -12.60 -11.80
C ALA A 300 12.29 -11.86 -10.74
N GLU A 301 12.97 -10.78 -11.10
CA GLU A 301 13.71 -9.91 -10.18
C GLU A 301 12.84 -9.24 -9.10
N TRP A 302 11.51 -9.16 -9.31
CA TRP A 302 10.58 -8.62 -8.33
C TRP A 302 10.23 -9.61 -7.21
N LEU A 303 10.60 -10.85 -7.36
CA LEU A 303 10.27 -11.94 -6.45
C LEU A 303 11.49 -12.31 -5.61
N ALA A 304 11.34 -12.19 -4.30
CA ALA A 304 12.35 -12.60 -3.32
C ALA A 304 11.88 -13.89 -2.63
N PRO A 305 12.49 -15.06 -2.88
CA PRO A 305 12.13 -16.31 -2.23
C PRO A 305 12.14 -16.18 -0.69
N VAL A 306 11.19 -16.84 -0.03
CA VAL A 306 11.12 -16.94 1.44
C VAL A 306 12.10 -17.98 1.96
N ALA A 307 12.25 -19.10 1.24
CA ALA A 307 13.29 -20.08 1.50
C ALA A 307 14.55 -19.74 0.69
N ASP A 308 15.72 -20.05 1.26
CA ASP A 308 17.02 -19.95 0.58
C ASP A 308 17.15 -21.04 -0.50
#